data_52602a97beed978d8588ec78fef1f5bc
#
_entry.id   52602a97beed978d8588ec78fef1f5bc
#
_cell.length_a   1.000
_cell.length_b   1.000
_cell.length_c   1.000
_cell.angle_alpha   90.00
_cell.angle_beta   90.00
_cell.angle_gamma   90.00
#
_symmetry.space_group_name_H-M   'P 1'
#
loop_
_entity.id
_entity.type
_entity.pdbx_description
1 polymer ?
#
loop_
_entity_poly.entity_id
_entity_poly.type
_entity_poly.pdbx_seq_one_letter_code
_entity_poly.pdbx_strand_id
1 'polypeptide(L)'
;ADAAAASTTRDHADVAALLPNDSSAHRFSAALMELGATVCTARTPRCGLCPLSACQWRQAGFPPSQGPARRPQGYAGTDRQARGRLLDVLRASEIPVTRAQLDVAWLTDTEQRDRALNSLLADGLVTTTGDGRFALIGEEG
;
A
#
# COMPACT_ATOMS: atom_id res chain seq x y z
N ALA A 1 19.03 -9.95 -0.59
CA ALA A 1 18.18 -9.35 0.44
C ALA A 1 17.23 -10.41 0.94
N ASP A 2 17.22 -10.69 2.24
CA ASP A 2 16.34 -11.67 2.86
C ASP A 2 14.88 -11.26 2.68
N ALA A 3 14.11 -12.07 1.99
CA ALA A 3 12.71 -11.81 1.69
C ALA A 3 11.79 -11.79 2.94
N ALA A 4 12.35 -12.02 4.12
CA ALA A 4 11.66 -12.04 5.40
C ALA A 4 11.96 -10.80 6.28
N ALA A 5 12.95 -9.97 5.93
CA ALA A 5 13.28 -8.78 6.69
C ALA A 5 12.34 -7.61 6.32
N ALA A 6 12.00 -6.79 7.31
CA ALA A 6 11.38 -5.50 7.04
C ALA A 6 12.34 -4.65 6.18
N SER A 7 11.78 -3.79 5.31
CA SER A 7 12.57 -2.87 4.49
C SER A 7 13.52 -2.05 5.38
N THR A 8 14.80 -2.07 5.06
CA THR A 8 15.85 -1.39 5.83
C THR A 8 16.11 0.01 5.27
N THR A 9 16.79 0.86 6.04
CA THR A 9 17.27 2.17 5.57
C THR A 9 18.15 2.03 4.34
N ARG A 10 18.93 0.94 4.24
CA ARG A 10 19.78 0.64 3.09
C ARG A 10 18.92 0.33 1.85
N ASP A 11 17.87 -0.49 1.98
CA ASP A 11 16.97 -0.80 0.86
C ASP A 11 16.30 0.47 0.33
N HIS A 12 15.92 1.39 1.23
CA HIS A 12 15.38 2.70 0.85
C HIS A 12 16.39 3.54 0.08
N ALA A 13 17.65 3.58 0.52
CA ALA A 13 18.72 4.30 -0.16
C ALA A 13 19.02 3.70 -1.55
N ASP A 14 19.05 2.37 -1.65
CA ASP A 14 19.26 1.65 -2.91
C ASP A 14 18.14 1.92 -3.91
N VAL A 15 16.88 1.94 -3.46
CA VAL A 15 15.72 2.29 -4.30
C VAL A 15 15.76 3.78 -4.69
N ALA A 16 16.09 4.66 -3.76
CA ALA A 16 16.19 6.10 -4.04
C ALA A 16 17.27 6.40 -5.09
N ALA A 17 18.37 5.67 -5.08
CA ALA A 17 19.45 5.81 -6.07
C ALA A 17 19.04 5.40 -7.50
N LEU A 18 17.94 4.65 -7.66
CA LEU A 18 17.39 4.29 -8.97
C LEU A 18 16.47 5.36 -9.56
N LEU A 19 15.99 6.28 -8.72
CA LEU A 19 15.04 7.30 -9.16
C LEU A 19 15.75 8.37 -10.01
N PRO A 20 15.12 8.82 -11.12
CA PRO A 20 15.58 10.01 -11.82
C PRO A 20 15.54 11.24 -10.89
N ASN A 21 16.53 12.13 -11.06
CA ASN A 21 16.63 13.37 -10.27
C ASN A 21 15.83 14.53 -10.87
N ASP A 22 14.73 14.22 -11.58
CA ASP A 22 13.90 15.20 -12.27
C ASP A 22 12.39 14.91 -12.05
N SER A 23 11.56 15.66 -12.72
CA SER A 23 10.09 15.53 -12.64
C SER A 23 9.54 14.18 -13.14
N SER A 24 10.36 13.29 -13.70
CA SER A 24 9.95 11.96 -14.15
C SER A 24 9.96 10.91 -13.04
N ALA A 25 10.53 11.20 -11.85
CA ALA A 25 10.66 10.25 -10.75
C ALA A 25 9.35 9.56 -10.36
N HIS A 26 8.24 10.30 -10.31
CA HIS A 26 6.92 9.74 -9.98
C HIS A 26 6.43 8.75 -11.05
N ARG A 27 6.64 9.05 -12.34
CA ARG A 27 6.30 8.16 -13.44
C ARG A 27 7.17 6.91 -13.44
N PHE A 28 8.45 7.07 -13.15
CA PHE A 28 9.38 5.96 -13.03
C PHE A 28 8.98 5.02 -11.89
N SER A 29 8.61 5.56 -10.72
CA SER A 29 8.12 4.77 -9.59
C SER A 29 6.84 4.00 -9.95
N ALA A 30 5.87 4.65 -10.61
CA ALA A 30 4.66 3.99 -11.07
C ALA A 30 4.97 2.89 -12.09
N ALA A 31 5.88 3.13 -13.03
CA ALA A 31 6.29 2.14 -14.03
C ALA A 31 6.99 0.92 -13.41
N LEU A 32 7.82 1.11 -12.37
CA LEU A 32 8.42 0.00 -11.63
C LEU A 32 7.39 -0.84 -10.89
N MET A 33 6.40 -0.21 -10.27
CA MET A 33 5.31 -0.91 -9.60
C MET A 33 4.48 -1.72 -10.61
N GLU A 34 4.13 -1.13 -11.74
CA GLU A 34 3.38 -1.78 -12.82
C GLU A 34 4.17 -2.96 -13.42
N LEU A 35 5.47 -2.78 -13.67
CA LEU A 35 6.35 -3.85 -14.12
C LEU A 35 6.36 -5.03 -13.15
N GLY A 36 6.43 -4.76 -11.84
CA GLY A 36 6.39 -5.78 -10.79
C GLY A 36 5.04 -6.48 -10.69
N ALA A 37 3.95 -5.78 -10.94
CA ALA A 37 2.59 -6.33 -10.86
C ALA A 37 2.22 -7.18 -12.09
N THR A 38 2.68 -6.79 -13.28
CA THR A 38 2.18 -7.38 -14.55
C THR A 38 3.18 -8.26 -15.27
N VAL A 39 4.48 -7.95 -15.20
CA VAL A 39 5.54 -8.63 -15.96
C VAL A 39 6.50 -9.36 -15.04
N CYS A 40 7.15 -8.65 -14.11
CA CYS A 40 8.18 -9.21 -13.23
C CYS A 40 7.57 -9.77 -11.93
N THR A 41 6.59 -10.65 -12.08
CA THR A 41 5.89 -11.23 -10.94
C THR A 41 6.76 -12.25 -10.19
N ALA A 42 6.60 -12.34 -8.87
CA ALA A 42 7.45 -13.14 -7.99
C ALA A 42 7.41 -14.65 -8.29
N ARG A 43 6.27 -15.19 -8.79
CA ARG A 43 6.11 -16.63 -9.04
C ARG A 43 6.33 -17.04 -10.48
N THR A 44 5.84 -16.24 -11.42
CA THR A 44 5.84 -16.55 -12.85
C THR A 44 6.19 -15.32 -13.68
N PRO A 45 7.45 -14.87 -13.64
CA PRO A 45 7.87 -13.67 -14.37
C PRO A 45 7.81 -13.90 -15.88
N ARG A 46 7.24 -12.94 -16.59
CA ARG A 46 7.09 -12.95 -18.05
C ARG A 46 8.29 -12.28 -18.71
N CYS A 47 9.48 -12.87 -18.55
CA CYS A 47 10.73 -12.26 -18.99
C CYS A 47 10.80 -11.98 -20.50
N GLY A 48 10.05 -12.72 -21.32
CA GLY A 48 9.93 -12.44 -22.76
C GLY A 48 9.20 -11.15 -23.12
N LEU A 49 8.38 -10.61 -22.20
CA LEU A 49 7.65 -9.36 -22.37
C LEU A 49 8.31 -8.19 -21.61
N CYS A 50 9.43 -8.47 -20.91
CA CYS A 50 10.09 -7.46 -20.08
C CYS A 50 10.86 -6.46 -20.96
N PRO A 51 10.62 -5.14 -20.80
CA PRO A 51 11.33 -4.12 -21.57
C PRO A 51 12.80 -3.95 -21.16
N LEU A 52 13.21 -4.51 -20.00
CA LEU A 52 14.57 -4.41 -19.51
C LEU A 52 15.45 -5.46 -20.18
N SER A 53 16.40 -5.02 -21.01
CA SER A 53 17.39 -5.88 -21.67
C SER A 53 18.52 -6.31 -20.71
N ALA A 54 18.93 -5.44 -19.79
CA ALA A 54 20.00 -5.66 -18.82
C ALA A 54 19.43 -6.04 -17.44
N CYS A 55 18.99 -7.29 -17.28
CA CYS A 55 18.51 -7.80 -16.01
C CYS A 55 19.54 -8.78 -15.40
N GLN A 56 20.14 -8.42 -14.28
CA GLN A 56 21.15 -9.23 -13.59
C GLN A 56 20.63 -10.63 -13.20
N TRP A 57 19.38 -10.73 -12.73
CA TRP A 57 18.79 -12.01 -12.38
C TRP A 57 18.64 -12.95 -13.59
N ARG A 58 18.25 -12.39 -14.75
CA ARG A 58 18.18 -13.14 -16.03
C ARG A 58 19.58 -13.54 -16.51
N GLN A 59 20.57 -12.63 -16.42
CA GLN A 59 21.96 -12.91 -16.80
C GLN A 59 22.60 -13.97 -15.90
N ALA A 60 22.20 -14.03 -14.63
CA ALA A 60 22.65 -15.06 -13.69
C ALA A 60 21.94 -16.43 -13.86
N GLY A 61 21.10 -16.61 -14.91
CA GLY A 61 20.43 -17.89 -15.18
C GLY A 61 19.24 -18.17 -14.27
N PHE A 62 18.55 -17.12 -13.80
CA PHE A 62 17.33 -17.23 -12.95
C PHE A 62 17.58 -17.96 -11.62
N PRO A 63 18.55 -17.57 -10.80
CA PRO A 63 18.82 -18.23 -9.54
C PRO A 63 17.58 -18.24 -8.66
N PRO A 64 17.29 -19.35 -7.97
CA PRO A 64 16.16 -19.41 -7.04
C PRO A 64 16.35 -18.44 -5.88
N SER A 65 15.24 -17.93 -5.33
CA SER A 65 15.27 -17.14 -4.11
C SER A 65 15.83 -17.98 -2.96
N GLN A 66 16.85 -17.48 -2.27
CA GLN A 66 17.46 -18.16 -1.13
C GLN A 66 16.73 -17.94 0.20
N GLY A 67 15.69 -17.09 0.21
CA GLY A 67 14.92 -16.79 1.41
C GLY A 67 13.79 -17.80 1.66
N PRO A 68 13.35 -17.94 2.93
CA PRO A 68 12.18 -18.75 3.25
C PRO A 68 10.95 -18.21 2.52
N ALA A 69 10.07 -19.12 2.08
CA ALA A 69 8.82 -18.74 1.42
C ALA A 69 8.02 -17.79 2.33
N ARG A 70 7.74 -16.57 1.86
CA ARG A 70 6.95 -15.60 2.62
C ARG A 70 5.55 -16.17 2.83
N ARG A 71 5.14 -16.36 4.08
CA ARG A 71 3.74 -16.65 4.39
C ARG A 71 2.90 -15.47 3.91
N PRO A 72 1.84 -15.71 3.11
CA PRO A 72 0.90 -14.64 2.77
C PRO A 72 0.37 -14.03 4.06
N GLN A 73 0.50 -12.73 4.21
CA GLN A 73 -0.10 -12.04 5.35
C GLN A 73 -1.62 -12.11 5.19
N GLY A 74 -2.32 -12.68 6.17
CA GLY A 74 -3.78 -12.69 6.18
C GLY A 74 -4.31 -11.27 6.12
N TYR A 75 -5.33 -11.01 5.30
CA TYR A 75 -5.98 -9.70 5.22
C TYR A 75 -7.19 -9.62 6.16
N ALA A 76 -7.91 -10.74 6.30
CA ALA A 76 -9.10 -10.82 7.12
C ALA A 76 -8.79 -10.58 8.61
N GLY A 77 -9.56 -9.72 9.27
CA GLY A 77 -9.42 -9.41 10.69
C GLY A 77 -8.24 -8.49 11.03
N THR A 78 -7.53 -7.92 10.04
CA THR A 78 -6.40 -7.02 10.30
C THR A 78 -6.83 -5.55 10.40
N ASP A 79 -6.00 -4.72 11.07
CA ASP A 79 -6.16 -3.26 11.10
C ASP A 79 -6.19 -2.66 9.68
N ARG A 80 -5.45 -3.26 8.74
CA ARG A 80 -5.50 -2.86 7.33
C ARG A 80 -6.89 -3.07 6.72
N GLN A 81 -7.57 -4.16 7.06
CA GLN A 81 -8.95 -4.38 6.61
C GLN A 81 -9.91 -3.41 7.27
N ALA A 82 -9.79 -3.19 8.58
CA ALA A 82 -10.63 -2.22 9.30
C ALA A 82 -10.48 -0.80 8.70
N ARG A 83 -9.24 -0.34 8.48
CA ARG A 83 -8.96 0.94 7.78
C ARG A 83 -9.61 1.01 6.41
N GLY A 84 -9.49 -0.06 5.61
CA GLY A 84 -10.10 -0.14 4.28
C GLY A 84 -11.62 0.02 4.35
N ARG A 85 -12.29 -0.65 5.28
CA ARG A 85 -13.73 -0.55 5.46
C ARG A 85 -14.21 0.84 5.87
N LEU A 86 -13.46 1.53 6.74
CA LEU A 86 -13.76 2.92 7.10
C LEU A 86 -13.61 3.86 5.90
N LEU A 87 -12.54 3.70 5.12
CA LEU A 87 -12.33 4.48 3.89
C LEU A 87 -13.39 4.20 2.83
N ASP A 88 -13.90 2.97 2.73
CA ASP A 88 -14.98 2.63 1.79
C ASP A 88 -16.26 3.42 2.10
N VAL A 89 -16.61 3.59 3.40
CA VAL A 89 -17.77 4.41 3.81
C VAL A 89 -17.56 5.88 3.43
N LEU A 90 -16.37 6.42 3.69
CA LEU A 90 -16.06 7.81 3.36
C LEU A 90 -16.10 8.07 1.86
N ARG A 91 -15.51 7.17 1.04
CA ARG A 91 -15.52 7.28 -0.42
C ARG A 91 -16.91 7.13 -1.06
N ALA A 92 -17.80 6.40 -0.40
CA ALA A 92 -19.16 6.21 -0.88
C ALA A 92 -20.09 7.40 -0.56
N SER A 93 -19.63 8.37 0.23
CA SER A 93 -20.43 9.52 0.65
C SER A 93 -19.89 10.80 0.02
N GLU A 94 -20.76 11.62 -0.53
CA GLU A 94 -20.46 12.95 -1.06
C GLU A 94 -20.43 14.04 0.03
N ILE A 95 -20.81 13.68 1.25
CA ILE A 95 -20.85 14.59 2.40
C ILE A 95 -20.15 13.97 3.61
N PRO A 96 -19.65 14.77 4.55
CA PRO A 96 -19.01 14.25 5.77
C PRO A 96 -19.92 13.28 6.53
N VAL A 97 -19.37 12.12 6.93
CA VAL A 97 -20.11 11.03 7.58
C VAL A 97 -20.06 11.16 9.10
N THR A 98 -21.09 10.67 9.76
CA THR A 98 -21.16 10.63 11.22
C THR A 98 -20.32 9.49 11.78
N ARG A 99 -19.99 9.57 13.08
CA ARG A 99 -19.35 8.46 13.79
C ARG A 99 -20.18 7.17 13.69
N ALA A 100 -21.50 7.25 13.83
CA ALA A 100 -22.39 6.10 13.76
C ALA A 100 -22.32 5.38 12.40
N GLN A 101 -22.15 6.11 11.29
CA GLN A 101 -21.98 5.51 9.96
C GLN A 101 -20.63 4.77 9.84
N LEU A 102 -19.56 5.27 10.47
CA LEU A 102 -18.29 4.56 10.54
C LEU A 102 -18.36 3.35 11.47
N ASP A 103 -19.13 3.44 12.56
CA ASP A 103 -19.25 2.34 13.53
C ASP A 103 -19.83 1.07 12.92
N VAL A 104 -20.76 1.18 12.00
CA VAL A 104 -21.35 0.01 11.32
C VAL A 104 -20.43 -0.63 10.28
N ALA A 105 -19.37 0.06 9.87
CA ALA A 105 -18.42 -0.48 8.90
C ALA A 105 -17.55 -1.61 9.48
N TRP A 106 -17.35 -1.63 10.80
CA TRP A 106 -16.56 -2.65 11.50
C TRP A 106 -17.17 -2.96 12.87
N LEU A 107 -17.98 -4.01 12.93
CA LEU A 107 -18.72 -4.40 14.13
C LEU A 107 -18.01 -5.48 14.96
N THR A 108 -17.01 -6.14 14.38
CA THR A 108 -16.37 -7.32 15.00
C THR A 108 -15.53 -6.96 16.22
N ASP A 109 -14.85 -5.81 16.19
CA ASP A 109 -13.97 -5.34 17.25
C ASP A 109 -13.97 -3.81 17.26
N THR A 110 -14.59 -3.23 18.30
CA THR A 110 -14.74 -1.78 18.46
C THR A 110 -13.41 -1.08 18.73
N GLU A 111 -12.52 -1.71 19.51
CA GLU A 111 -11.19 -1.15 19.80
C GLU A 111 -10.32 -1.11 18.55
N GLN A 112 -10.37 -2.17 17.74
CA GLN A 112 -9.66 -2.22 16.47
C GLN A 112 -10.17 -1.14 15.50
N ARG A 113 -11.49 -0.95 15.43
CA ARG A 113 -12.09 0.11 14.63
C ARG A 113 -11.59 1.48 15.05
N ASP A 114 -11.58 1.74 16.36
CA ASP A 114 -11.17 3.01 16.92
C ASP A 114 -9.67 3.28 16.67
N ARG A 115 -8.82 2.27 16.85
CA ARG A 115 -7.40 2.35 16.47
C ARG A 115 -7.23 2.63 14.98
N ALA A 116 -8.01 1.96 14.13
CA ALA A 116 -7.98 2.16 12.68
C ALA A 116 -8.38 3.59 12.29
N LEU A 117 -9.45 4.14 12.88
CA LEU A 117 -9.89 5.51 12.63
C LEU A 117 -8.84 6.53 13.11
N ASN A 118 -8.32 6.36 14.32
CA ASN A 118 -7.27 7.23 14.87
C ASN A 118 -6.00 7.21 13.98
N SER A 119 -5.64 6.05 13.45
CA SER A 119 -4.53 5.92 12.52
C SER A 119 -4.79 6.65 11.19
N LEU A 120 -6.02 6.61 10.65
CA LEU A 120 -6.40 7.34 9.44
C LEU A 120 -6.34 8.87 9.65
N LEU A 121 -6.76 9.35 10.82
CA LEU A 121 -6.64 10.75 11.22
C LEU A 121 -5.17 11.18 11.37
N ALA A 122 -4.37 10.36 12.05
CA ALA A 122 -2.93 10.62 12.25
C ALA A 122 -2.15 10.63 10.92
N ASP A 123 -2.51 9.76 9.98
CA ASP A 123 -1.90 9.69 8.65
C ASP A 123 -2.39 10.84 7.71
N GLY A 124 -3.34 11.65 8.15
CA GLY A 124 -3.91 12.73 7.35
C GLY A 124 -4.72 12.23 6.14
N LEU A 125 -5.27 11.05 6.19
CA LEU A 125 -6.17 10.52 5.15
C LEU A 125 -7.64 10.88 5.43
N VAL A 126 -7.97 11.09 6.69
CA VAL A 126 -9.30 11.50 7.18
C VAL A 126 -9.13 12.73 8.04
N THR A 127 -10.09 13.63 7.98
CA THR A 127 -10.18 14.82 8.83
C THR A 127 -11.50 14.85 9.57
N THR A 128 -11.57 15.63 10.67
CA THR A 128 -12.80 15.90 11.40
C THR A 128 -13.29 17.28 11.05
N THR A 129 -14.55 17.40 10.65
CA THR A 129 -15.20 18.69 10.37
C THR A 129 -15.58 19.43 11.66
N GLY A 130 -15.91 20.71 11.56
CA GLY A 130 -16.26 21.54 12.71
C GLY A 130 -17.51 21.08 13.48
N ASP A 131 -18.38 20.30 12.86
CA ASP A 131 -19.57 19.66 13.46
C ASP A 131 -19.33 18.24 13.98
N GLY A 132 -18.05 17.79 13.99
CA GLY A 132 -17.65 16.49 14.53
C GLY A 132 -17.90 15.30 13.59
N ARG A 133 -18.11 15.55 12.30
CA ARG A 133 -18.19 14.50 11.28
C ARG A 133 -16.81 14.20 10.73
N PHE A 134 -16.71 13.19 9.86
CA PHE A 134 -15.50 12.72 9.24
C PHE A 134 -15.58 12.83 7.71
N ALA A 135 -14.50 13.29 7.09
CA ALA A 135 -14.37 13.41 5.63
C ALA A 135 -12.99 12.96 5.17
N LEU A 136 -12.84 12.65 3.88
CA LEU A 136 -11.53 12.55 3.27
C LEU A 136 -10.90 13.94 3.17
N ILE A 137 -9.57 14.03 3.26
CA ILE A 137 -8.87 15.31 3.07
C ILE A 137 -9.19 15.87 1.68
N GLY A 138 -9.57 17.16 1.62
CA GLY A 138 -10.00 17.84 0.40
C GLY A 138 -11.49 17.71 0.08
N GLU A 139 -12.26 17.00 0.88
CA GLU A 139 -13.72 16.78 0.71
C GLU A 139 -14.50 17.20 1.97
N GLU A 140 -13.99 18.19 2.69
CA GLU A 140 -14.60 18.69 3.95
C GLU A 140 -15.89 19.50 3.73
N GLY A 141 -16.23 19.83 2.50
CA GLY A 141 -17.45 20.32 1.90
C GLY A 141 -18.04 21.60 2.45
#